data_cee4ef879b4e225a3a8226dc87bc5e36
#
_entry.id   cee4ef879b4e225a3a8226dc87bc5e36
#
_cell.length_a   1.000
_cell.length_b   1.000
_cell.length_c   1.000
_cell.angle_alpha   90.00
_cell.angle_beta   90.00
_cell.angle_gamma   90.00
#
_symmetry.space_group_name_H-M   'P 1'
#
loop_
_entity.id
_entity.type
_entity.pdbx_description
1 polymer ?
#
loop_
_entity_poly.entity_id
_entity_poly.type
_entity_poly.pdbx_seq_one_letter_code
_entity_poly.pdbx_strand_id
1 'polypeptide(L)'
;MTKHLLSTLAYMVGTFAVQATSHFAVNREHYASVSFMRPEPIFALGILSMVLQGGILSYLYSSSAGKSPDWKSGLRFGLLAGVFFVSYPALAEPAKYQVPSVGHWMTVESIVGLIQFAVFGVLVGWIHSRFGKPQIVNR
;
A
#
# COMPACT_ATOMS: atom_id res chain seq x y z
N MET A 1 9.52 -12.66 -14.07
CA MET A 1 8.73 -11.51 -14.56
C MET A 1 7.27 -11.57 -14.12
N THR A 2 6.55 -12.65 -14.38
CA THR A 2 5.10 -12.76 -14.09
C THR A 2 4.70 -12.40 -12.67
N LYS A 3 5.40 -12.89 -11.63
CA LYS A 3 5.11 -12.58 -10.23
C LYS A 3 5.18 -11.08 -9.91
N HIS A 4 6.16 -10.37 -10.48
CA HIS A 4 6.30 -8.93 -10.24
C HIS A 4 5.20 -8.12 -10.92
N LEU A 5 4.84 -8.48 -12.16
CA LEU A 5 3.72 -7.85 -12.86
C LEU A 5 2.39 -8.05 -12.12
N LEU A 6 2.10 -9.29 -11.71
CA LEU A 6 0.89 -9.59 -10.95
C LEU A 6 0.86 -8.88 -9.58
N SER A 7 1.99 -8.80 -8.89
CA SER A 7 2.07 -8.07 -7.62
C SER A 7 1.89 -6.57 -7.79
N THR A 8 2.43 -5.99 -8.87
CA THR A 8 2.20 -4.58 -9.19
C THR A 8 0.72 -4.31 -9.47
N LEU A 9 0.08 -5.15 -10.28
CA LEU A 9 -1.35 -5.06 -10.54
C LEU A 9 -2.19 -5.23 -9.26
N ALA A 10 -1.83 -6.20 -8.41
CA ALA A 10 -2.50 -6.42 -7.13
C ALA A 10 -2.35 -5.21 -6.18
N TYR A 11 -1.17 -4.56 -6.17
CA TYR A 11 -0.96 -3.33 -5.44
C TYR A 11 -1.86 -2.20 -5.96
N MET A 12 -1.90 -1.99 -7.28
CA MET A 12 -2.71 -0.94 -7.90
C MET A 12 -4.20 -1.14 -7.59
N VAL A 13 -4.72 -2.35 -7.82
CA VAL A 13 -6.14 -2.67 -7.59
C VAL A 13 -6.48 -2.56 -6.10
N GLY A 14 -5.66 -3.13 -5.23
CA GLY A 14 -5.88 -3.09 -3.78
C GLY A 14 -5.80 -1.67 -3.22
N THR A 15 -4.79 -0.88 -3.65
CA THR A 15 -4.65 0.52 -3.26
C THR A 15 -5.85 1.33 -3.74
N PHE A 16 -6.21 1.20 -5.02
CA PHE A 16 -7.36 1.94 -5.55
C PHE A 16 -8.65 1.58 -4.83
N ALA A 17 -8.91 0.29 -4.58
CA ALA A 17 -10.12 -0.15 -3.89
C ALA A 17 -10.20 0.39 -2.45
N VAL A 18 -9.11 0.29 -1.67
CA VAL A 18 -9.08 0.78 -0.28
C VAL A 18 -9.19 2.30 -0.24
N GLN A 19 -8.41 3.00 -1.04
CA GLN A 19 -8.39 4.46 -1.05
C GLN A 19 -9.69 5.05 -1.61
N ALA A 20 -10.24 4.51 -2.70
CA ALA A 20 -11.51 4.97 -3.24
C ALA A 20 -12.66 4.75 -2.23
N THR A 21 -12.69 3.60 -1.55
CA THR A 21 -13.68 3.34 -0.50
C THR A 21 -13.53 4.35 0.64
N SER A 22 -12.31 4.63 1.09
CA SER A 22 -12.06 5.62 2.13
C SER A 22 -12.49 7.02 1.68
N HIS A 23 -11.99 7.49 0.54
CA HIS A 23 -12.21 8.88 0.09
C HIS A 23 -13.66 9.19 -0.30
N PHE A 24 -14.35 8.24 -0.95
CA PHE A 24 -15.65 8.52 -1.53
C PHE A 24 -16.83 7.96 -0.73
N ALA A 25 -16.60 7.01 0.18
CA ALA A 25 -17.67 6.40 0.95
C ALA A 25 -17.52 6.60 2.47
N VAL A 26 -16.45 6.09 3.07
CA VAL A 26 -16.33 5.98 4.54
C VAL A 26 -15.88 7.28 5.18
N ASN A 27 -14.85 7.93 4.63
CA ASN A 27 -14.20 9.12 5.20
C ASN A 27 -14.38 10.37 4.31
N ARG A 28 -15.46 10.44 3.56
CA ARG A 28 -15.71 11.53 2.62
C ARG A 28 -15.63 12.93 3.27
N GLU A 29 -16.23 13.09 4.44
CA GLU A 29 -16.22 14.38 5.16
C GLU A 29 -14.81 14.75 5.63
N HIS A 30 -14.01 13.75 6.03
CA HIS A 30 -12.61 13.94 6.40
C HIS A 30 -11.82 14.57 5.26
N TYR A 31 -11.89 14.00 4.07
CA TYR A 31 -11.16 14.53 2.91
C TYR A 31 -11.75 15.83 2.36
N ALA A 32 -13.08 16.00 2.40
CA ALA A 32 -13.73 17.24 2.02
C ALA A 32 -13.37 18.44 2.92
N SER A 33 -12.95 18.17 4.15
CA SER A 33 -12.53 19.22 5.10
C SER A 33 -11.13 19.79 4.81
N VAL A 34 -10.39 19.20 3.88
CA VAL A 34 -9.01 19.58 3.55
C VAL A 34 -8.99 20.63 2.44
N SER A 35 -8.73 21.87 2.79
CA SER A 35 -8.82 23.04 1.89
C SER A 35 -7.79 23.06 0.76
N PHE A 36 -6.70 22.32 0.90
CA PHE A 36 -5.63 22.27 -0.11
C PHE A 36 -5.76 21.11 -1.10
N MET A 37 -6.79 20.25 -0.97
CA MET A 37 -7.02 19.18 -1.94
C MET A 37 -7.51 19.74 -3.28
N ARG A 38 -7.00 19.17 -4.37
CA ARG A 38 -7.47 19.49 -5.71
C ARG A 38 -8.92 19.02 -5.90
N PRO A 39 -9.83 19.86 -6.45
CA PRO A 39 -11.17 19.41 -6.83
C PRO A 39 -11.13 18.26 -7.86
N GLU A 40 -10.17 18.31 -8.77
CA GLU A 40 -9.94 17.29 -9.80
C GLU A 40 -8.55 16.67 -9.61
N PRO A 41 -8.48 15.39 -9.20
CA PRO A 41 -7.22 14.67 -9.04
C PRO A 41 -6.52 14.44 -10.39
N ILE A 42 -5.18 14.52 -10.40
CA ILE A 42 -4.38 14.14 -11.58
C ILE A 42 -4.14 12.63 -11.52
N PHE A 43 -5.08 11.85 -12.05
CA PHE A 43 -5.05 10.39 -12.00
C PHE A 43 -3.76 9.78 -12.57
N ALA A 44 -3.19 10.37 -13.62
CA ALA A 44 -1.94 9.89 -14.22
C ALA A 44 -0.78 9.84 -13.21
N LEU A 45 -0.67 10.83 -12.32
CA LEU A 45 0.37 10.83 -11.27
C LEU A 45 0.09 9.77 -10.21
N GLY A 46 -1.17 9.58 -9.84
CA GLY A 46 -1.57 8.50 -8.92
C GLY A 46 -1.26 7.11 -9.48
N ILE A 47 -1.60 6.86 -10.74
CA ILE A 47 -1.31 5.61 -11.43
C ILE A 47 0.20 5.37 -11.50
N LEU A 48 0.98 6.37 -11.92
CA LEU A 48 2.44 6.27 -11.97
C LEU A 48 3.04 5.93 -10.59
N SER A 49 2.56 6.59 -9.54
CA SER A 49 2.98 6.30 -8.16
C SER A 49 2.69 4.85 -7.79
N MET A 50 1.48 4.35 -8.07
CA MET A 50 1.10 2.97 -7.77
C MET A 50 1.94 1.95 -8.55
N VAL A 51 2.28 2.21 -9.82
CA VAL A 51 3.16 1.35 -10.63
C VAL A 51 4.56 1.28 -10.02
N LEU A 52 5.14 2.43 -9.68
CA LEU A 52 6.47 2.51 -9.07
C LEU A 52 6.51 1.80 -7.70
N GLN A 53 5.56 2.12 -6.84
CA GLN A 53 5.50 1.51 -5.50
C GLN A 53 5.26 0.00 -5.58
N GLY A 54 4.30 -0.45 -6.36
CA GLY A 54 3.99 -1.87 -6.52
C GLY A 54 5.15 -2.67 -7.10
N GLY A 55 5.87 -2.12 -8.09
CA GLY A 55 7.06 -2.73 -8.68
C GLY A 55 8.20 -2.85 -7.65
N ILE A 56 8.52 -1.76 -6.96
CA ILE A 56 9.57 -1.72 -5.93
C ILE A 56 9.23 -2.67 -4.78
N LEU A 57 8.01 -2.62 -4.24
CA LEU A 57 7.58 -3.47 -3.13
C LEU A 57 7.59 -4.95 -3.51
N SER A 58 7.17 -5.30 -4.73
CA SER A 58 7.27 -6.67 -5.22
C SER A 58 8.71 -7.16 -5.32
N TYR A 59 9.63 -6.31 -5.76
CA TYR A 59 11.05 -6.60 -5.81
C TYR A 59 11.64 -6.80 -4.41
N LEU A 60 11.37 -5.88 -3.48
CA LEU A 60 11.83 -5.95 -2.09
C LEU A 60 11.29 -7.20 -1.38
N TYR A 61 10.00 -7.52 -1.58
CA TYR A 61 9.45 -8.76 -1.05
C TYR A 61 10.16 -9.99 -1.61
N SER A 62 10.40 -10.03 -2.92
CA SER A 62 11.12 -11.14 -3.56
C SER A 62 12.53 -11.36 -2.99
N SER A 63 13.17 -10.27 -2.58
CA SER A 63 14.54 -10.31 -2.02
C SER A 63 14.55 -10.69 -0.53
N SER A 64 13.46 -10.44 0.20
CA SER A 64 13.39 -10.63 1.66
C SER A 64 12.60 -11.87 2.10
N ALA A 65 11.72 -12.42 1.27
CA ALA A 65 10.77 -13.48 1.64
C ALA A 65 11.38 -14.86 1.87
N GLY A 66 12.69 -15.04 1.66
CA GLY A 66 13.36 -16.32 1.84
C GLY A 66 12.94 -17.38 0.79
N LYS A 67 13.18 -18.67 1.13
CA LYS A 67 12.97 -19.79 0.19
C LYS A 67 11.51 -20.22 0.01
N SER A 68 10.63 -19.86 0.94
CA SER A 68 9.24 -20.31 0.98
C SER A 68 8.29 -19.14 1.26
N PRO A 69 8.05 -18.27 0.26
CA PRO A 69 7.09 -17.19 0.41
C PRO A 69 5.69 -17.75 0.65
N ASP A 70 4.97 -17.17 1.60
CA ASP A 70 3.59 -17.47 1.91
C ASP A 70 2.81 -16.20 2.27
N TRP A 71 1.50 -16.32 2.47
CA TRP A 71 0.66 -15.18 2.81
C TRP A 71 1.03 -14.55 4.16
N LYS A 72 1.58 -15.33 5.12
CA LYS A 72 1.98 -14.82 6.45
C LYS A 72 3.24 -13.97 6.37
N SER A 73 4.24 -14.44 5.63
CA SER A 73 5.46 -13.67 5.35
C SER A 73 5.13 -12.40 4.55
N GLY A 74 4.19 -12.52 3.59
CA GLY A 74 3.67 -11.39 2.86
C GLY A 74 2.96 -10.37 3.75
N LEU A 75 2.09 -10.81 4.65
CA LEU A 75 1.40 -9.93 5.60
C LEU A 75 2.39 -9.19 6.51
N ARG A 76 3.40 -9.90 7.06
CA ARG A 76 4.45 -9.27 7.88
C ARG A 76 5.21 -8.19 7.09
N PHE A 77 5.58 -8.49 5.86
CA PHE A 77 6.22 -7.53 4.97
C PHE A 77 5.31 -6.33 4.69
N GLY A 78 4.04 -6.58 4.36
CA GLY A 78 3.05 -5.54 4.10
C GLY A 78 2.85 -4.63 5.30
N LEU A 79 2.70 -5.18 6.51
CA LEU A 79 2.57 -4.37 7.72
C LEU A 79 3.81 -3.53 8.01
N LEU A 80 5.02 -4.07 7.80
CA LEU A 80 6.26 -3.31 7.97
C LEU A 80 6.36 -2.17 6.94
N ALA A 81 6.08 -2.46 5.67
CA ALA A 81 6.01 -1.45 4.62
C ALA A 81 4.92 -0.41 4.91
N GLY A 82 3.77 -0.86 5.43
CA GLY A 82 2.68 0.00 5.86
C GLY A 82 3.10 0.98 6.93
N VAL A 83 3.75 0.54 7.99
CA VAL A 83 4.27 1.44 9.03
C VAL A 83 5.22 2.47 8.43
N PHE A 84 6.10 2.07 7.54
CA PHE A 84 7.04 2.99 6.88
C PHE A 84 6.31 4.03 6.02
N PHE A 85 5.45 3.60 5.10
CA PHE A 85 4.78 4.50 4.17
C PHE A 85 3.72 5.37 4.87
N VAL A 86 2.96 4.82 5.81
CA VAL A 86 1.87 5.50 6.50
C VAL A 86 2.39 6.53 7.53
N SER A 87 3.60 6.34 8.05
CA SER A 87 4.19 7.30 8.99
C SER A 87 4.26 8.73 8.43
N TYR A 88 4.44 8.90 7.13
CA TYR A 88 4.50 10.22 6.54
C TYR A 88 3.12 10.91 6.51
N PRO A 89 2.05 10.37 5.87
CA PRO A 89 0.75 11.02 5.86
C PRO A 89 0.13 11.11 7.27
N ALA A 90 0.31 10.09 8.11
CA ALA A 90 -0.30 10.09 9.43
C ALA A 90 0.38 11.02 10.44
N LEU A 91 1.69 11.23 10.35
CA LEU A 91 2.45 11.98 11.36
C LEU A 91 3.07 13.27 10.81
N ALA A 92 3.75 13.19 9.65
CA ALA A 92 4.49 14.32 9.14
C ALA A 92 3.60 15.35 8.42
N GLU A 93 2.50 14.91 7.79
CA GLU A 93 1.58 15.83 7.14
C GLU A 93 0.83 16.72 8.15
N PRO A 94 0.17 16.21 9.20
CA PRO A 94 -0.51 17.06 10.16
C PRO A 94 0.45 17.90 11.02
N ALA A 95 1.74 17.56 11.05
CA ALA A 95 2.75 18.42 11.66
C ALA A 95 3.09 19.65 10.81
N LYS A 96 2.80 19.63 9.50
CA LYS A 96 3.13 20.71 8.55
C LYS A 96 1.92 21.44 7.99
N TYR A 97 0.80 20.75 7.88
CA TYR A 97 -0.41 21.27 7.27
C TYR A 97 -1.48 21.53 8.34
N GLN A 98 -2.27 22.59 8.12
CA GLN A 98 -3.42 22.86 8.98
C GLN A 98 -4.55 21.87 8.64
N VAL A 99 -4.70 20.85 9.47
CA VAL A 99 -5.80 19.90 9.39
C VAL A 99 -6.83 20.20 10.49
N PRO A 100 -8.14 19.96 10.27
CA PRO A 100 -9.17 20.31 11.24
C PRO A 100 -9.01 19.63 12.61
N SER A 101 -8.51 18.40 12.63
CA SER A 101 -8.21 17.64 13.84
C SER A 101 -7.02 16.72 13.60
N VAL A 102 -5.91 17.00 14.27
CA VAL A 102 -4.69 16.19 14.18
C VAL A 102 -4.94 14.73 14.60
N GLY A 103 -5.62 14.52 15.73
CA GLY A 103 -5.90 13.16 16.21
C GLY A 103 -6.79 12.36 15.27
N HIS A 104 -7.81 12.99 14.71
CA HIS A 104 -8.69 12.33 13.73
C HIS A 104 -7.94 12.02 12.43
N TRP A 105 -7.15 12.96 11.91
CA TRP A 105 -6.29 12.77 10.74
C TRP A 105 -5.36 11.56 10.93
N MET A 106 -4.59 11.55 12.00
CA MET A 106 -3.67 10.44 12.32
C MET A 106 -4.38 9.09 12.37
N THR A 107 -5.59 9.04 12.94
CA THR A 107 -6.37 7.81 13.07
C THR A 107 -6.82 7.30 11.70
N VAL A 108 -7.42 8.16 10.89
CA VAL A 108 -7.92 7.79 9.55
C VAL A 108 -6.77 7.33 8.66
N GLU A 109 -5.71 8.12 8.52
CA GLU A 109 -4.57 7.78 7.68
C GLU A 109 -3.87 6.49 8.13
N SER A 110 -3.72 6.30 9.45
CA SER A 110 -3.12 5.08 9.99
C SER A 110 -3.96 3.84 9.69
N ILE A 111 -5.25 3.87 9.96
CA ILE A 111 -6.13 2.70 9.76
C ILE A 111 -6.23 2.36 8.28
N VAL A 112 -6.56 3.35 7.44
CA VAL A 112 -6.74 3.13 6.01
C VAL A 112 -5.44 2.64 5.34
N GLY A 113 -4.33 3.30 5.66
CA GLY A 113 -3.04 2.93 5.11
C GLY A 113 -2.58 1.54 5.57
N LEU A 114 -2.72 1.19 6.84
CA LEU A 114 -2.34 -0.14 7.33
C LEU A 114 -3.22 -1.24 6.72
N ILE A 115 -4.53 -1.01 6.53
CA ILE A 115 -5.41 -1.94 5.83
C ILE A 115 -4.94 -2.14 4.39
N GLN A 116 -4.63 -1.06 3.66
CA GLN A 116 -4.12 -1.13 2.29
C GLN A 116 -2.87 -2.01 2.19
N PHE A 117 -1.89 -1.77 3.06
CA PHE A 117 -0.64 -2.52 3.03
C PHE A 117 -0.78 -3.95 3.56
N ALA A 118 -1.71 -4.22 4.49
CA ALA A 118 -2.03 -5.58 4.93
C ALA A 118 -2.64 -6.40 3.78
N VAL A 119 -3.61 -5.83 3.05
CA VAL A 119 -4.22 -6.45 1.86
C VAL A 119 -3.14 -6.75 0.82
N PHE A 120 -2.32 -5.76 0.48
CA PHE A 120 -1.22 -5.98 -0.46
C PHE A 120 -0.24 -7.05 0.04
N GLY A 121 0.11 -7.03 1.31
CA GLY A 121 1.01 -8.01 1.92
C GLY A 121 0.52 -9.45 1.74
N VAL A 122 -0.75 -9.71 2.02
CA VAL A 122 -1.36 -11.03 1.78
C VAL A 122 -1.30 -11.42 0.30
N LEU A 123 -1.65 -10.49 -0.58
CA LEU A 123 -1.66 -10.74 -2.03
C LEU A 123 -0.26 -10.99 -2.59
N VAL A 124 0.75 -10.21 -2.22
CA VAL A 124 2.12 -10.40 -2.70
C VAL A 124 2.69 -11.72 -2.22
N GLY A 125 2.43 -12.11 -0.94
CA GLY A 125 2.83 -13.40 -0.40
C GLY A 125 2.21 -14.55 -1.17
N TRP A 126 0.92 -14.49 -1.42
CA TRP A 126 0.19 -15.50 -2.19
C TRP A 126 0.68 -15.58 -3.66
N ILE A 127 0.84 -14.46 -4.34
CA ILE A 127 1.34 -14.41 -5.72
C ILE A 127 2.74 -15.01 -5.82
N HIS A 128 3.65 -14.64 -4.92
CA HIS A 128 5.01 -15.15 -4.95
C HIS A 128 5.10 -16.64 -4.59
N SER A 129 4.20 -17.16 -3.76
CA SER A 129 4.12 -18.61 -3.50
C SER A 129 3.65 -19.40 -4.71
N ARG A 130 2.76 -18.83 -5.54
CA ARG A 130 2.20 -19.50 -6.71
C ARG A 130 3.05 -19.36 -7.97
N PHE A 131 3.64 -18.19 -8.17
CA PHE A 131 4.34 -17.82 -9.41
C PHE A 131 5.85 -17.61 -9.20
N GLY A 132 6.36 -17.82 -7.98
CA GLY A 132 7.79 -17.93 -7.72
C GLY A 132 8.34 -19.23 -8.30
N LYS A 133 9.49 -19.18 -8.99
CA LYS A 133 10.16 -20.41 -9.41
C LYS A 133 10.63 -21.16 -8.16
N PRO A 134 10.47 -22.50 -8.09
CA PRO A 134 11.14 -23.29 -7.05
C PRO A 134 12.65 -23.01 -7.12
N GLN A 135 13.27 -22.70 -6.01
CA GLN A 135 14.73 -22.67 -5.95
C GLN A 135 15.20 -24.12 -6.05
N ILE A 136 15.78 -24.50 -7.19
CA ILE A 136 16.44 -25.79 -7.34
C ILE A 136 17.65 -25.74 -6.41
N VAL A 137 17.55 -26.41 -5.26
CA VAL A 137 18.68 -26.63 -4.38
C VAL A 137 19.55 -27.70 -5.04
N ASN A 138 20.55 -27.28 -5.81
CA ASN A 138 21.64 -28.16 -6.18
C ASN A 138 22.36 -28.53 -4.87
N ARG A 139 22.14 -29.79 -4.45
CA ARG A 139 22.93 -30.45 -3.40
C ARG A 139 24.26 -30.89 -3.97
#